data_66af899b8e4f579a446a9b053514d431
#
_entry.id   66af899b8e4f579a446a9b053514d431
#
_cell.length_a   1.000
_cell.length_b   1.000
_cell.length_c   1.000
_cell.angle_alpha   90.00
_cell.angle_beta   90.00
_cell.angle_gamma   90.00
#
_symmetry.space_group_name_H-M   'P 1'
#
loop_
_entity.id
_entity.type
_entity.pdbx_description
1 polymer ?
#
loop_
_entity_poly.entity_id
_entity_poly.type
_entity_poly.pdbx_seq_one_letter_code
_entity_poly.pdbx_strand_id
1 'polypeptide(L)'
;MSNQRDFASDNYAGIHPAVLEAIGEVNVGHQVAYGEDSETSRFQEVVKELFGPNAEGFPVFNGTGANVIALQAATQRWEAVICVESAHIHADEGGAPEKMAGLKLWTVPSPTGKLTVELAKSQLFDLGFVHRAQPGVISITQTTEMGTLYQPEEIRALADLAHENGLLLHLDGARLSNAAAALGLSFADFTTNVGVDLVSLGGTKIGALAAEAVLVLNTDLPRNAELVSALPFLRKTSMQLASKMRFTSAQLIALLTDDLAIQNARHANSMAAKLDAGVRAKGLTVPNATQANAVFPILTAEQTAKLQKLYRFYVWNQETGQVRWMCSWDTTIDDVEGLLNAI
;
A
#
# COMPACT_ATOMS: atom_id res chain seq x y z
N MET A 1 -7.85 30.53 2.25
CA MET A 1 -7.65 29.17 2.76
C MET A 1 -6.23 29.11 3.30
N SER A 2 -5.98 28.59 4.49
CA SER A 2 -4.61 28.46 5.01
C SER A 2 -3.86 27.44 4.14
N ASN A 3 -2.62 27.75 3.77
CA ASN A 3 -1.72 26.80 3.09
C ASN A 3 -1.11 25.76 4.05
N GLN A 4 -1.65 25.68 5.27
CA GLN A 4 -1.16 24.76 6.30
C GLN A 4 -1.49 23.32 5.93
N ARG A 5 -0.51 22.44 6.04
CA ARG A 5 -0.65 20.99 5.84
C ARG A 5 -0.90 20.30 7.16
N ASP A 6 -1.74 19.29 7.11
CA ASP A 6 -2.12 18.44 8.23
C ASP A 6 -1.30 17.14 8.23
N PHE A 7 -1.31 16.43 9.35
CA PHE A 7 -0.54 15.20 9.54
C PHE A 7 -1.41 13.95 9.73
N ALA A 8 -2.67 13.99 9.28
CA ALA A 8 -3.59 12.87 9.44
C ALA A 8 -3.32 11.75 8.42
N SER A 9 -3.07 12.12 7.17
CA SER A 9 -2.92 11.15 6.08
C SER A 9 -2.17 11.76 4.90
N ASP A 10 -1.34 10.96 4.25
CA ASP A 10 -0.73 11.26 2.96
C ASP A 10 -1.74 11.37 1.80
N ASN A 11 -2.99 10.91 2.00
CA ASN A 11 -4.10 11.18 1.08
C ASN A 11 -4.58 12.65 1.09
N TYR A 12 -4.11 13.50 2.00
CA TYR A 12 -4.51 14.91 2.06
C TYR A 12 -3.71 15.79 1.08
N ALA A 13 -2.55 15.29 0.61
CA ALA A 13 -1.77 15.95 -0.41
C ALA A 13 -2.53 16.09 -1.72
N GLY A 14 -2.20 17.12 -2.49
CA GLY A 14 -2.75 17.33 -3.82
C GLY A 14 -2.12 16.40 -4.86
N ILE A 15 -2.46 16.65 -6.12
CA ILE A 15 -1.85 15.96 -7.28
C ILE A 15 -0.46 16.56 -7.51
N HIS A 16 0.53 15.70 -7.76
CA HIS A 16 1.86 16.17 -8.16
C HIS A 16 1.80 16.88 -9.53
N PRO A 17 2.45 18.04 -9.70
CA PRO A 17 2.39 18.81 -10.95
C PRO A 17 2.70 17.99 -12.20
N ALA A 18 3.74 17.15 -12.19
CA ALA A 18 4.09 16.28 -13.32
C ALA A 18 2.99 15.25 -13.65
N VAL A 19 2.25 14.78 -12.65
CA VAL A 19 1.10 13.89 -12.87
C VAL A 19 -0.06 14.64 -13.53
N LEU A 20 -0.30 15.88 -13.11
CA LEU A 20 -1.33 16.73 -13.72
C LEU A 20 -0.97 17.08 -15.18
N GLU A 21 0.30 17.33 -15.47
CA GLU A 21 0.82 17.54 -16.81
C GLU A 21 0.60 16.30 -17.69
N ALA A 22 0.97 15.10 -17.22
CA ALA A 22 0.77 13.83 -17.93
C ALA A 22 -0.71 13.57 -18.26
N ILE A 23 -1.64 13.90 -17.36
CA ILE A 23 -3.09 13.85 -17.63
C ILE A 23 -3.46 14.78 -18.78
N GLY A 24 -2.88 15.98 -18.83
CA GLY A 24 -3.08 16.97 -19.90
C GLY A 24 -2.56 16.49 -21.25
N GLU A 25 -1.36 15.91 -21.27
CA GLU A 25 -0.70 15.42 -22.48
C GLU A 25 -1.49 14.30 -23.18
N VAL A 26 -2.05 13.36 -22.43
CA VAL A 26 -2.84 12.25 -23.00
C VAL A 26 -4.28 12.64 -23.36
N ASN A 27 -4.68 13.89 -23.06
CA ASN A 27 -6.03 14.40 -23.38
C ASN A 27 -6.14 14.88 -24.84
N VAL A 28 -5.68 14.06 -25.76
CA VAL A 28 -5.68 14.35 -27.21
C VAL A 28 -6.31 13.20 -27.99
N GLY A 29 -6.99 13.55 -29.08
CA GLY A 29 -7.56 12.59 -30.04
C GLY A 29 -8.51 11.55 -29.41
N HIS A 30 -8.75 10.48 -30.15
CA HIS A 30 -9.56 9.34 -29.72
C HIS A 30 -8.65 8.13 -29.58
N GLN A 31 -8.86 7.34 -28.52
CA GLN A 31 -8.23 6.04 -28.30
C GLN A 31 -9.28 5.00 -27.90
N VAL A 32 -8.98 3.73 -28.10
CA VAL A 32 -9.86 2.64 -27.68
C VAL A 32 -10.07 2.69 -26.17
N ALA A 33 -11.30 2.43 -25.75
CA ALA A 33 -11.68 2.50 -24.34
C ALA A 33 -11.29 1.23 -23.56
N TYR A 34 -11.43 1.28 -22.23
CA TYR A 34 -11.35 0.15 -21.31
C TYR A 34 -9.98 -0.53 -21.22
N GLY A 35 -8.90 0.22 -21.49
CA GLY A 35 -7.53 -0.26 -21.32
C GLY A 35 -6.88 -0.83 -22.58
N GLU A 36 -7.54 -0.70 -23.74
CA GLU A 36 -6.96 -1.04 -25.04
C GLU A 36 -6.28 0.18 -25.71
N ASP A 37 -5.92 1.18 -24.92
CA ASP A 37 -5.24 2.41 -25.32
C ASP A 37 -3.72 2.28 -25.25
N SER A 38 -3.00 3.21 -25.92
CA SER A 38 -1.53 3.19 -25.96
C SER A 38 -0.89 3.42 -24.60
N GLU A 39 -1.51 4.23 -23.72
CA GLU A 39 -0.95 4.50 -22.40
C GLU A 39 -1.06 3.29 -21.48
N THR A 40 -2.16 2.54 -21.58
CA THR A 40 -2.27 1.28 -20.82
C THR A 40 -1.25 0.24 -21.32
N SER A 41 -0.97 0.20 -22.63
CA SER A 41 0.09 -0.65 -23.17
C SER A 41 1.47 -0.22 -22.68
N ARG A 42 1.75 1.09 -22.68
CA ARG A 42 3.01 1.64 -22.14
C ARG A 42 3.17 1.36 -20.63
N PHE A 43 2.09 1.42 -19.87
CA PHE A 43 2.11 1.05 -18.45
C PHE A 43 2.55 -0.40 -18.24
N GLN A 44 2.15 -1.35 -19.13
CA GLN A 44 2.65 -2.72 -19.05
C GLN A 44 4.16 -2.80 -19.25
N GLU A 45 4.73 -1.99 -20.14
CA GLU A 45 6.19 -1.93 -20.36
C GLU A 45 6.90 -1.43 -19.10
N VAL A 46 6.39 -0.36 -18.47
CA VAL A 46 6.92 0.17 -17.21
C VAL A 46 6.84 -0.85 -16.08
N VAL A 47 5.74 -1.59 -15.98
CA VAL A 47 5.58 -2.65 -14.99
C VAL A 47 6.64 -3.74 -15.19
N LYS A 48 6.88 -4.17 -16.43
CA LYS A 48 7.90 -5.19 -16.75
C LYS A 48 9.32 -4.70 -16.47
N GLU A 49 9.58 -3.43 -16.70
CA GLU A 49 10.88 -2.83 -16.41
C GLU A 49 11.18 -2.82 -14.90
N LEU A 50 10.20 -2.44 -14.09
CA LEU A 50 10.39 -2.23 -12.65
C LEU A 50 10.21 -3.49 -11.80
N PHE A 51 9.36 -4.42 -12.24
CA PHE A 51 9.00 -5.61 -11.47
C PHE A 51 9.45 -6.92 -12.11
N GLY A 52 10.00 -6.87 -13.33
CA GLY A 52 10.52 -8.03 -14.05
C GLY A 52 9.67 -8.41 -15.27
N PRO A 53 10.26 -9.14 -16.24
CA PRO A 53 9.65 -9.40 -17.54
C PRO A 53 8.35 -10.19 -17.49
N ASN A 54 8.14 -10.96 -16.43
CA ASN A 54 6.97 -11.77 -16.18
C ASN A 54 6.01 -11.07 -15.18
N ALA A 55 5.93 -9.74 -15.19
CA ALA A 55 4.96 -8.98 -14.42
C ALA A 55 3.89 -8.39 -15.33
N GLU A 56 2.64 -8.35 -14.84
CA GLU A 56 1.50 -7.74 -15.54
C GLU A 56 0.70 -6.84 -14.59
N GLY A 57 0.28 -5.66 -15.09
CA GLY A 57 -0.37 -4.63 -14.28
C GLY A 57 -1.80 -4.31 -14.73
N PHE A 58 -2.70 -4.16 -13.78
CA PHE A 58 -4.12 -3.85 -13.98
C PHE A 58 -4.47 -2.54 -13.26
N PRO A 59 -4.46 -1.38 -13.96
CA PRO A 59 -4.79 -0.09 -13.34
C PRO A 59 -6.22 -0.07 -12.78
N VAL A 60 -6.38 0.56 -11.61
CA VAL A 60 -7.64 0.72 -10.88
C VAL A 60 -7.71 2.11 -10.25
N PHE A 61 -8.84 2.50 -9.66
CA PHE A 61 -9.04 3.84 -9.12
C PHE A 61 -8.50 4.07 -7.71
N ASN A 62 -8.53 3.03 -6.86
CA ASN A 62 -8.21 3.18 -5.44
C ASN A 62 -7.67 1.88 -4.84
N GLY A 63 -6.98 2.01 -3.68
CA GLY A 63 -6.32 0.91 -3.00
C GLY A 63 -7.29 -0.16 -2.51
N THR A 64 -8.45 0.22 -1.95
CA THR A 64 -9.48 -0.75 -1.54
C THR A 64 -9.94 -1.61 -2.71
N GLY A 65 -10.17 -0.99 -3.89
CA GLY A 65 -10.49 -1.74 -5.10
C GLY A 65 -9.36 -2.67 -5.54
N ALA A 66 -8.10 -2.23 -5.44
CA ALA A 66 -6.94 -3.06 -5.73
C ALA A 66 -6.90 -4.30 -4.80
N ASN A 67 -7.01 -4.09 -3.49
CA ASN A 67 -7.00 -5.17 -2.50
C ASN A 67 -8.16 -6.15 -2.69
N VAL A 68 -9.38 -5.64 -2.88
CA VAL A 68 -10.58 -6.47 -3.07
C VAL A 68 -10.43 -7.38 -4.29
N ILE A 69 -10.06 -6.84 -5.46
CA ILE A 69 -9.97 -7.64 -6.69
C ILE A 69 -8.73 -8.56 -6.70
N ALA A 70 -7.61 -8.14 -6.12
CA ALA A 70 -6.42 -8.97 -5.99
C ALA A 70 -6.70 -10.20 -5.12
N LEU A 71 -7.26 -9.99 -3.94
CA LEU A 71 -7.60 -11.06 -3.01
C LEU A 71 -8.74 -11.94 -3.54
N GLN A 72 -9.73 -11.36 -4.24
CA GLN A 72 -10.79 -12.12 -4.88
C GLN A 72 -10.28 -13.04 -6.00
N ALA A 73 -9.29 -12.57 -6.77
CA ALA A 73 -8.66 -13.40 -7.78
C ALA A 73 -7.86 -14.56 -7.17
N ALA A 74 -7.23 -14.30 -6.04
CA ALA A 74 -6.29 -15.21 -5.39
C ALA A 74 -6.94 -16.29 -4.51
N THR A 75 -8.25 -16.16 -4.19
CA THR A 75 -8.94 -17.06 -3.26
C THR A 75 -10.09 -17.82 -3.90
N GLN A 76 -10.28 -19.05 -3.45
CA GLN A 76 -11.50 -19.82 -3.72
C GLN A 76 -12.59 -19.48 -2.69
N ARG A 77 -13.84 -19.82 -2.99
CA ARG A 77 -14.99 -19.50 -2.12
C ARG A 77 -14.92 -20.07 -0.70
N TRP A 78 -14.14 -21.13 -0.50
CA TRP A 78 -13.92 -21.80 0.79
C TRP A 78 -12.61 -21.41 1.45
N GLU A 79 -11.86 -20.48 0.84
CA GLU A 79 -10.57 -20.05 1.36
C GLU A 79 -10.67 -18.78 2.20
N ALA A 80 -9.62 -18.54 2.97
CA ALA A 80 -9.44 -17.40 3.82
C ALA A 80 -8.09 -16.72 3.55
N VAL A 81 -8.03 -15.44 3.87
CA VAL A 81 -6.81 -14.62 3.81
C VAL A 81 -6.26 -14.47 5.22
N ILE A 82 -4.99 -14.85 5.43
CA ILE A 82 -4.29 -14.65 6.70
C ILE A 82 -3.64 -13.27 6.68
N CYS A 83 -3.94 -12.42 7.66
CA CYS A 83 -3.35 -11.09 7.81
C CYS A 83 -3.21 -10.72 9.29
N VAL A 84 -2.56 -9.59 9.58
CA VAL A 84 -2.52 -9.03 10.94
C VAL A 84 -3.80 -8.22 11.24
N GLU A 85 -4.14 -8.05 12.53
CA GLU A 85 -5.32 -7.27 12.95
C GLU A 85 -5.28 -5.81 12.51
N SER A 86 -4.08 -5.21 12.40
CA SER A 86 -3.89 -3.84 11.93
C SER A 86 -3.90 -3.69 10.40
N ALA A 87 -3.98 -4.80 9.63
CA ALA A 87 -4.01 -4.73 8.17
C ALA A 87 -5.18 -3.89 7.67
N HIS A 88 -4.93 -3.00 6.70
CA HIS A 88 -5.93 -2.08 6.15
C HIS A 88 -7.16 -2.83 5.64
N ILE A 89 -6.98 -3.99 4.99
CA ILE A 89 -8.05 -4.87 4.50
C ILE A 89 -9.01 -5.33 5.61
N HIS A 90 -8.54 -5.39 6.85
CA HIS A 90 -9.36 -5.76 8.01
C HIS A 90 -9.91 -4.53 8.73
N ALA A 91 -9.07 -3.52 8.99
CA ALA A 91 -9.40 -2.41 9.89
C ALA A 91 -10.13 -1.25 9.20
N ASP A 92 -9.69 -0.84 7.98
CA ASP A 92 -10.00 0.47 7.42
C ASP A 92 -10.59 0.45 6.00
N GLU A 93 -11.13 -0.68 5.53
CA GLU A 93 -11.82 -0.80 4.23
C GLU A 93 -13.34 -1.00 4.33
N GLY A 94 -13.93 -0.72 5.50
CA GLY A 94 -15.37 -0.80 5.71
C GLY A 94 -15.96 -2.20 5.53
N GLY A 95 -15.15 -3.25 5.62
CA GLY A 95 -15.51 -4.63 5.35
C GLY A 95 -15.66 -4.92 3.85
N ALA A 96 -15.02 -4.15 2.98
CA ALA A 96 -15.11 -4.36 1.53
C ALA A 96 -14.59 -5.74 1.08
N PRO A 97 -13.47 -6.28 1.60
CA PRO A 97 -13.03 -7.62 1.24
C PRO A 97 -14.09 -8.68 1.53
N GLU A 98 -14.72 -8.64 2.69
CA GLU A 98 -15.75 -9.61 3.09
C GLU A 98 -17.05 -9.42 2.32
N LYS A 99 -17.49 -8.18 2.11
CA LYS A 99 -18.81 -7.89 1.53
C LYS A 99 -18.81 -7.94 0.01
N MET A 100 -17.76 -7.44 -0.63
CA MET A 100 -17.71 -7.33 -2.09
C MET A 100 -17.07 -8.56 -2.74
N ALA A 101 -16.00 -9.09 -2.14
CA ALA A 101 -15.32 -10.28 -2.64
C ALA A 101 -15.77 -11.58 -1.95
N GLY A 102 -16.56 -11.49 -0.87
CA GLY A 102 -17.03 -12.67 -0.13
C GLY A 102 -15.93 -13.39 0.61
N LEU A 103 -14.86 -12.66 0.97
CA LEU A 103 -13.68 -13.23 1.63
C LEU A 103 -13.94 -13.51 3.11
N LYS A 104 -13.14 -14.44 3.64
CA LYS A 104 -12.95 -14.59 5.08
C LYS A 104 -11.54 -14.14 5.44
N LEU A 105 -11.43 -13.19 6.36
CA LEU A 105 -10.15 -12.79 6.92
C LEU A 105 -9.87 -13.56 8.21
N TRP A 106 -8.64 -14.08 8.33
CA TRP A 106 -8.10 -14.66 9.56
C TRP A 106 -7.02 -13.75 10.09
N THR A 107 -7.37 -13.00 11.10
CA THR A 107 -6.45 -12.02 11.69
C THR A 107 -5.65 -12.64 12.83
N VAL A 108 -4.41 -12.19 12.96
CA VAL A 108 -3.53 -12.50 14.09
C VAL A 108 -3.02 -11.20 14.73
N PRO A 109 -2.90 -11.15 16.05
CA PRO A 109 -2.37 -9.97 16.73
C PRO A 109 -0.89 -9.78 16.42
N SER A 110 -0.48 -8.54 16.13
CA SER A 110 0.91 -8.17 15.92
C SER A 110 1.16 -6.75 16.43
N PRO A 111 2.00 -6.57 17.46
CA PRO A 111 2.29 -5.24 18.00
C PRO A 111 3.12 -4.37 17.06
N THR A 112 3.78 -4.96 16.08
CA THR A 112 4.60 -4.25 15.10
C THR A 112 3.90 -4.04 13.75
N GLY A 113 2.70 -4.61 13.56
CA GLY A 113 2.01 -4.65 12.28
C GLY A 113 2.61 -5.63 11.28
N LYS A 114 3.66 -6.38 11.65
CA LYS A 114 4.29 -7.38 10.78
C LYS A 114 3.74 -8.77 11.06
N LEU A 115 3.30 -9.47 10.03
CA LEU A 115 3.05 -10.90 10.09
C LEU A 115 4.40 -11.63 10.07
N THR A 116 4.65 -12.50 11.05
CA THR A 116 5.84 -13.37 11.04
C THR A 116 5.49 -14.76 10.54
N VAL A 117 6.52 -15.54 10.19
CA VAL A 117 6.34 -16.95 9.79
C VAL A 117 5.63 -17.75 10.89
N GLU A 118 5.97 -17.51 12.16
CA GLU A 118 5.36 -18.20 13.31
C GLU A 118 3.87 -17.85 13.44
N LEU A 119 3.54 -16.57 13.29
CA LEU A 119 2.15 -16.10 13.34
C LEU A 119 1.34 -16.69 12.17
N ALA A 120 1.89 -16.69 10.95
CA ALA A 120 1.24 -17.29 9.80
C ALA A 120 1.04 -18.80 9.99
N LYS A 121 2.08 -19.53 10.44
CA LYS A 121 2.00 -20.97 10.75
C LYS A 121 0.93 -21.32 11.75
N SER A 122 0.64 -20.45 12.71
CA SER A 122 -0.44 -20.67 13.69
C SER A 122 -1.82 -20.82 13.06
N GLN A 123 -1.99 -20.39 11.80
CA GLN A 123 -3.22 -20.51 11.03
C GLN A 123 -3.24 -21.69 10.04
N LEU A 124 -2.12 -22.42 9.88
CA LEU A 124 -1.96 -23.52 8.92
C LEU A 124 -2.27 -24.91 9.53
N PHE A 125 -3.14 -24.97 10.53
CA PHE A 125 -3.63 -26.24 11.07
C PHE A 125 -4.91 -26.69 10.36
N ASP A 126 -5.22 -27.98 10.45
CA ASP A 126 -6.42 -28.59 9.85
C ASP A 126 -6.54 -28.38 8.33
N LEU A 127 -5.41 -28.39 7.63
CA LEU A 127 -5.41 -28.34 6.16
C LEU A 127 -6.15 -29.54 5.58
N GLY A 128 -7.09 -29.29 4.67
CA GLY A 128 -7.97 -30.31 4.09
C GLY A 128 -9.20 -30.69 4.95
N PHE A 129 -9.35 -30.12 6.17
CA PHE A 129 -10.50 -30.40 7.03
C PHE A 129 -11.71 -29.56 6.61
N VAL A 130 -12.74 -30.25 6.10
CA VAL A 130 -13.91 -29.63 5.44
C VAL A 130 -14.77 -28.70 6.31
N HIS A 131 -14.68 -28.79 7.62
CA HIS A 131 -15.43 -27.93 8.55
C HIS A 131 -14.76 -26.58 8.80
N ARG A 132 -13.54 -26.39 8.34
CA ARG A 132 -12.77 -25.15 8.46
C ARG A 132 -12.57 -24.53 7.08
N ALA A 133 -12.74 -23.21 6.94
CA ALA A 133 -12.26 -22.51 5.76
C ALA A 133 -10.76 -22.80 5.58
N GLN A 134 -10.29 -22.92 4.37
CA GLN A 134 -8.89 -23.26 4.10
C GLN A 134 -8.07 -21.98 3.86
N PRO A 135 -6.82 -21.90 4.28
CA PRO A 135 -5.98 -20.76 3.93
C PRO A 135 -5.69 -20.78 2.42
N GLY A 136 -5.85 -19.64 1.75
CA GLY A 136 -5.55 -19.48 0.32
C GLY A 136 -4.49 -18.44 0.07
N VAL A 137 -4.43 -17.40 0.91
CA VAL A 137 -3.52 -16.27 0.76
C VAL A 137 -2.94 -15.85 2.11
N ILE A 138 -1.65 -15.53 2.11
CA ILE A 138 -1.00 -14.71 3.13
C ILE A 138 -0.97 -13.28 2.60
N SER A 139 -1.48 -12.30 3.38
CA SER A 139 -1.47 -10.88 3.00
C SER A 139 -0.67 -10.07 4.00
N ILE A 140 0.31 -9.31 3.49
CA ILE A 140 1.16 -8.39 4.25
C ILE A 140 1.07 -6.98 3.68
N THR A 141 1.46 -5.98 4.46
CA THR A 141 1.47 -4.56 4.03
C THR A 141 2.88 -3.97 4.09
N GLN A 142 3.30 -3.29 3.04
CA GLN A 142 4.61 -2.64 2.95
C GLN A 142 4.44 -1.17 2.48
N THR A 143 4.74 -0.14 3.30
CA THR A 143 5.05 -0.24 4.74
C THR A 143 3.81 -0.61 5.55
N THR A 144 3.99 -1.24 6.71
CA THR A 144 2.84 -1.60 7.54
C THR A 144 2.09 -0.37 8.05
N GLU A 145 0.88 -0.56 8.53
CA GLU A 145 0.03 0.48 9.14
C GLU A 145 0.65 1.05 10.42
N MET A 146 1.56 0.30 11.06
CA MET A 146 2.36 0.72 12.21
C MET A 146 3.66 1.44 11.82
N GLY A 147 3.88 1.69 10.52
CA GLY A 147 5.06 2.39 9.99
C GLY A 147 6.35 1.56 9.99
N THR A 148 6.26 0.24 10.19
CA THR A 148 7.40 -0.68 10.13
C THR A 148 7.65 -1.19 8.72
N LEU A 149 8.86 -1.69 8.47
CA LEU A 149 9.32 -2.22 7.19
C LEU A 149 9.64 -3.71 7.29
N TYR A 150 9.18 -4.49 6.33
CA TYR A 150 9.73 -5.83 6.09
C TYR A 150 11.06 -5.71 5.34
N GLN A 151 12.04 -6.51 5.77
CA GLN A 151 13.25 -6.76 4.99
C GLN A 151 12.95 -7.82 3.92
N PRO A 152 13.70 -7.84 2.79
CA PRO A 152 13.49 -8.83 1.73
C PRO A 152 13.48 -10.27 2.23
N GLU A 153 14.34 -10.60 3.20
CA GLU A 153 14.43 -11.94 3.79
C GLU A 153 13.17 -12.33 4.57
N GLU A 154 12.52 -11.37 5.22
CA GLU A 154 11.26 -11.61 5.94
C GLU A 154 10.11 -11.89 4.96
N ILE A 155 10.06 -11.14 3.84
CA ILE A 155 9.07 -11.35 2.77
C ILE A 155 9.31 -12.71 2.13
N ARG A 156 10.57 -13.06 1.80
CA ARG A 156 10.93 -14.35 1.22
C ARG A 156 10.49 -15.50 2.11
N ALA A 157 10.76 -15.42 3.41
CA ALA A 157 10.37 -16.48 4.34
C ALA A 157 8.85 -16.70 4.40
N LEU A 158 8.04 -15.63 4.23
CA LEU A 158 6.59 -15.72 4.15
C LEU A 158 6.13 -16.26 2.78
N ALA A 159 6.81 -15.90 1.69
CA ALA A 159 6.56 -16.44 0.35
C ALA A 159 6.85 -17.95 0.30
N ASP A 160 8.00 -18.36 0.82
CA ASP A 160 8.38 -19.79 0.90
C ASP A 160 7.33 -20.56 1.71
N LEU A 161 6.92 -20.05 2.87
CA LEU A 161 5.86 -20.67 3.67
C LEU A 161 4.53 -20.77 2.90
N ALA A 162 4.13 -19.69 2.21
CA ALA A 162 2.92 -19.69 1.40
C ALA A 162 2.98 -20.77 0.31
N HIS A 163 4.02 -20.75 -0.50
CA HIS A 163 4.19 -21.66 -1.62
C HIS A 163 4.34 -23.13 -1.22
N GLU A 164 5.06 -23.43 -0.13
CA GLU A 164 5.18 -24.78 0.44
C GLU A 164 3.81 -25.37 0.84
N ASN A 165 2.83 -24.51 1.17
CA ASN A 165 1.48 -24.92 1.57
C ASN A 165 0.42 -24.69 0.47
N GLY A 166 0.84 -24.35 -0.77
CA GLY A 166 -0.06 -24.08 -1.89
C GLY A 166 -0.84 -22.77 -1.80
N LEU A 167 -0.41 -21.82 -0.94
CA LEU A 167 -0.97 -20.49 -0.82
C LEU A 167 -0.27 -19.50 -1.75
N LEU A 168 -0.86 -18.31 -1.90
CA LEU A 168 -0.22 -17.15 -2.55
C LEU A 168 0.18 -16.11 -1.50
N LEU A 169 1.21 -15.31 -1.83
CA LEU A 169 1.59 -14.13 -1.06
C LEU A 169 1.11 -12.85 -1.75
N HIS A 170 0.21 -12.12 -1.09
CA HIS A 170 -0.23 -10.80 -1.48
C HIS A 170 0.49 -9.72 -0.65
N LEU A 171 0.91 -8.64 -1.30
CA LEU A 171 1.54 -7.49 -0.68
C LEU A 171 0.70 -6.23 -0.97
N ASP A 172 0.06 -5.68 0.06
CA ASP A 172 -0.52 -4.33 0.00
C ASP A 172 0.62 -3.32 -0.05
N GLY A 173 0.84 -2.75 -1.21
CA GLY A 173 1.88 -1.79 -1.55
C GLY A 173 1.37 -0.36 -1.60
N ALA A 174 0.37 0.01 -0.80
CA ALA A 174 -0.15 1.39 -0.74
C ALA A 174 0.94 2.44 -0.49
N ARG A 175 2.07 2.02 0.14
CA ARG A 175 3.27 2.84 0.37
C ARG A 175 4.55 2.13 -0.10
N LEU A 176 4.46 1.38 -1.19
CA LEU A 176 5.58 0.61 -1.74
C LEU A 176 6.78 1.50 -2.06
N SER A 177 6.53 2.71 -2.62
CA SER A 177 7.59 3.68 -2.93
C SER A 177 8.30 4.19 -1.67
N ASN A 178 7.58 4.38 -0.56
CA ASN A 178 8.18 4.76 0.73
C ASN A 178 9.10 3.65 1.25
N ALA A 179 8.70 2.39 1.08
CA ALA A 179 9.53 1.25 1.43
C ALA A 179 10.78 1.16 0.55
N ALA A 180 10.64 1.27 -0.78
CA ALA A 180 11.77 1.27 -1.72
C ALA A 180 12.79 2.38 -1.37
N ALA A 181 12.30 3.60 -1.12
CA ALA A 181 13.14 4.73 -0.73
C ALA A 181 13.86 4.52 0.60
N ALA A 182 13.21 3.88 1.58
CA ALA A 182 13.78 3.61 2.90
C ALA A 182 14.79 2.46 2.88
N LEU A 183 14.51 1.41 2.11
CA LEU A 183 15.39 0.24 1.96
C LEU A 183 16.57 0.52 1.02
N GLY A 184 16.43 1.50 0.11
CA GLY A 184 17.43 1.75 -0.94
C GLY A 184 17.48 0.64 -1.98
N LEU A 185 16.34 -0.03 -2.23
CA LEU A 185 16.20 -1.20 -3.11
C LEU A 185 15.27 -0.88 -4.27
N SER A 186 15.43 -1.63 -5.40
CA SER A 186 14.44 -1.63 -6.46
C SER A 186 13.15 -2.32 -6.02
N PHE A 187 12.03 -2.04 -6.71
CA PHE A 187 10.77 -2.73 -6.40
C PHE A 187 10.90 -4.26 -6.55
N ALA A 188 11.59 -4.74 -7.59
CA ALA A 188 11.78 -6.17 -7.80
C ALA A 188 12.52 -6.85 -6.65
N ASP A 189 13.48 -6.17 -5.99
CA ASP A 189 14.33 -6.79 -4.96
C ASP A 189 13.56 -7.24 -3.72
N PHE A 190 12.44 -6.58 -3.40
CA PHE A 190 11.61 -6.94 -2.25
C PHE A 190 10.17 -7.32 -2.62
N THR A 191 9.91 -7.60 -3.91
CA THR A 191 8.64 -8.15 -4.41
C THR A 191 8.89 -9.39 -5.26
N THR A 192 9.12 -9.26 -6.56
CA THR A 192 9.27 -10.36 -7.51
C THR A 192 10.39 -11.32 -7.14
N ASN A 193 11.57 -10.79 -6.82
CA ASN A 193 12.77 -11.59 -6.52
C ASN A 193 12.68 -12.36 -5.19
N VAL A 194 11.71 -12.02 -4.34
CA VAL A 194 11.48 -12.67 -3.05
C VAL A 194 10.21 -13.52 -3.01
N GLY A 195 9.50 -13.64 -4.16
CA GLY A 195 8.40 -14.58 -4.29
C GLY A 195 7.02 -14.00 -3.99
N VAL A 196 6.82 -12.67 -4.02
CA VAL A 196 5.48 -12.08 -3.97
C VAL A 196 4.72 -12.43 -5.25
N ASP A 197 3.47 -12.85 -5.14
CA ASP A 197 2.61 -13.22 -6.27
C ASP A 197 1.76 -12.04 -6.77
N LEU A 198 1.19 -11.27 -5.83
CA LEU A 198 0.35 -10.11 -6.12
C LEU A 198 0.79 -8.90 -5.33
N VAL A 199 0.70 -7.73 -5.97
CA VAL A 199 0.92 -6.44 -5.32
C VAL A 199 -0.27 -5.52 -5.59
N SER A 200 -0.83 -4.90 -4.55
CA SER A 200 -1.68 -3.72 -4.68
C SER A 200 -0.78 -2.49 -4.70
N LEU A 201 -0.44 -1.99 -5.89
CA LEU A 201 0.50 -0.88 -6.08
C LEU A 201 -0.18 0.46 -5.83
N GLY A 202 0.34 1.24 -4.89
CA GLY A 202 -0.15 2.58 -4.54
C GLY A 202 0.43 3.69 -5.40
N GLY A 203 -0.45 4.55 -5.95
CA GLY A 203 -0.08 5.79 -6.66
C GLY A 203 -0.64 7.05 -6.00
N THR A 204 -1.85 6.98 -5.43
CA THR A 204 -2.55 8.15 -4.91
C THR A 204 -1.81 8.83 -3.76
N LYS A 205 -1.30 8.07 -2.80
CA LYS A 205 -0.58 8.61 -1.63
C LYS A 205 0.76 9.25 -1.97
N ILE A 206 1.26 8.99 -3.17
CA ILE A 206 2.57 9.49 -3.62
C ILE A 206 2.48 10.55 -4.73
N GLY A 207 1.26 11.05 -5.01
CA GLY A 207 1.03 12.19 -5.89
C GLY A 207 0.09 11.97 -7.07
N ALA A 208 -0.53 10.79 -7.24
CA ALA A 208 -1.60 10.62 -8.22
C ALA A 208 -2.92 11.26 -7.74
N LEU A 209 -3.82 11.53 -8.68
CA LEU A 209 -5.20 11.96 -8.41
C LEU A 209 -6.05 10.79 -7.90
N ALA A 210 -6.07 9.71 -8.67
CA ALA A 210 -6.82 8.48 -8.39
C ALA A 210 -6.28 7.39 -9.33
N ALA A 211 -5.15 6.80 -8.97
CA ALA A 211 -4.51 5.76 -9.74
C ALA A 211 -3.73 4.82 -8.85
N GLU A 212 -4.11 3.56 -8.93
CA GLU A 212 -3.51 2.40 -8.26
C GLU A 212 -3.42 1.28 -9.31
N ALA A 213 -2.79 0.17 -8.97
CA ALA A 213 -2.83 -1.01 -9.84
C ALA A 213 -2.77 -2.30 -9.03
N VAL A 214 -3.37 -3.37 -9.56
CA VAL A 214 -3.03 -4.73 -9.16
C VAL A 214 -1.93 -5.23 -10.08
N LEU A 215 -0.83 -5.70 -9.51
CA LEU A 215 0.23 -6.37 -10.26
C LEU A 215 0.18 -7.86 -9.97
N VAL A 216 0.30 -8.68 -11.00
CA VAL A 216 0.59 -10.12 -10.90
C VAL A 216 2.04 -10.31 -11.29
N LEU A 217 2.80 -10.91 -10.40
CA LEU A 217 4.23 -11.16 -10.59
C LEU A 217 4.46 -12.63 -10.97
N ASN A 218 5.60 -12.93 -11.63
CA ASN A 218 5.97 -14.30 -12.01
C ASN A 218 4.83 -15.01 -12.76
N THR A 219 4.28 -14.37 -13.79
CA THR A 219 3.12 -14.85 -14.56
C THR A 219 3.37 -16.11 -15.36
N ASP A 220 4.62 -16.58 -15.42
CA ASP A 220 5.04 -17.89 -15.95
C ASP A 220 4.67 -19.06 -15.02
N LEU A 221 4.37 -18.78 -13.75
CA LEU A 221 3.83 -19.77 -12.82
C LEU A 221 2.34 -20.05 -13.14
N PRO A 222 1.91 -21.33 -13.19
CA PRO A 222 0.55 -21.69 -13.63
C PRO A 222 -0.56 -20.97 -12.83
N ARG A 223 -0.44 -20.90 -11.50
CA ARG A 223 -1.42 -20.27 -10.64
C ARG A 223 -1.48 -18.74 -10.89
N ASN A 224 -0.35 -18.09 -11.12
CA ASN A 224 -0.28 -16.66 -11.39
C ASN A 224 -0.83 -16.33 -12.79
N ALA A 225 -0.66 -17.20 -13.79
CA ALA A 225 -1.30 -17.07 -15.09
C ALA A 225 -2.84 -17.11 -15.01
N GLU A 226 -3.41 -17.89 -14.07
CA GLU A 226 -4.85 -17.91 -13.82
C GLU A 226 -5.34 -16.57 -13.26
N LEU A 227 -4.56 -15.91 -12.40
CA LEU A 227 -4.87 -14.58 -11.87
C LEU A 227 -4.94 -13.54 -12.99
N VAL A 228 -3.98 -13.54 -13.91
CA VAL A 228 -3.97 -12.68 -15.10
C VAL A 228 -5.25 -12.83 -15.90
N SER A 229 -5.71 -14.07 -16.07
CA SER A 229 -6.94 -14.37 -16.82
C SER A 229 -8.22 -13.90 -16.12
N ALA A 230 -8.24 -13.91 -14.78
CA ALA A 230 -9.40 -13.54 -13.96
C ALA A 230 -9.54 -12.03 -13.77
N LEU A 231 -8.43 -11.31 -13.57
CA LEU A 231 -8.41 -9.90 -13.19
C LEU A 231 -9.18 -8.95 -14.12
N PRO A 232 -9.16 -9.08 -15.45
CA PRO A 232 -9.97 -8.23 -16.33
C PRO A 232 -11.46 -8.29 -16.01
N PHE A 233 -11.99 -9.49 -15.72
CA PHE A 233 -13.40 -9.69 -15.37
C PHE A 233 -13.72 -9.15 -13.98
N LEU A 234 -12.88 -9.44 -13.00
CA LEU A 234 -13.03 -8.95 -11.62
C LEU A 234 -12.94 -7.42 -11.56
N ARG A 235 -12.00 -6.81 -12.28
CA ARG A 235 -11.90 -5.35 -12.41
C ARG A 235 -13.17 -4.74 -12.97
N LYS A 236 -13.80 -5.38 -13.96
CA LYS A 236 -15.07 -4.90 -14.53
C LYS A 236 -16.23 -5.07 -13.56
N THR A 237 -16.37 -6.24 -12.94
CA THR A 237 -17.49 -6.54 -12.02
C THR A 237 -17.41 -5.72 -10.73
N SER A 238 -16.20 -5.40 -10.27
CA SER A 238 -15.95 -4.56 -9.09
C SER A 238 -15.91 -3.06 -9.42
N MET A 239 -16.35 -2.64 -10.62
CA MET A 239 -16.46 -1.23 -11.03
C MET A 239 -15.11 -0.47 -11.03
N GLN A 240 -14.00 -1.19 -11.13
CA GLN A 240 -12.64 -0.62 -11.15
C GLN A 240 -12.10 -0.40 -12.58
N LEU A 241 -12.86 -0.76 -13.62
CA LEU A 241 -12.49 -0.55 -15.01
C LEU A 241 -13.13 0.75 -15.55
N ALA A 242 -12.34 1.81 -15.65
CA ALA A 242 -12.77 3.05 -16.29
C ALA A 242 -12.89 2.91 -17.80
N SER A 243 -13.82 3.65 -18.42
CA SER A 243 -13.87 3.75 -19.89
C SER A 243 -12.65 4.46 -20.47
N LYS A 244 -12.09 5.43 -19.75
CA LYS A 244 -10.92 6.22 -20.18
C LYS A 244 -9.70 5.83 -19.34
N MET A 245 -9.28 4.55 -19.41
CA MET A 245 -8.16 4.03 -18.62
C MET A 245 -6.84 4.76 -18.90
N ARG A 246 -6.66 5.31 -20.11
CA ARG A 246 -5.44 6.06 -20.45
C ARG A 246 -5.06 7.13 -19.43
N PHE A 247 -6.05 7.78 -18.78
CA PHE A 247 -5.78 8.80 -17.77
C PHE A 247 -5.28 8.21 -16.44
N THR A 248 -5.74 7.03 -16.08
CA THR A 248 -5.23 6.30 -14.91
C THR A 248 -3.82 5.79 -15.18
N SER A 249 -3.59 5.20 -16.35
CA SER A 249 -2.30 4.69 -16.77
C SER A 249 -1.24 5.80 -16.87
N ALA A 250 -1.58 6.95 -17.46
CA ALA A 250 -0.68 8.09 -17.56
C ALA A 250 -0.19 8.61 -16.19
N GLN A 251 -1.07 8.61 -15.18
CA GLN A 251 -0.69 9.00 -13.81
C GLN A 251 0.35 8.05 -13.21
N LEU A 252 0.13 6.73 -13.38
CA LEU A 252 1.05 5.72 -12.89
C LEU A 252 2.39 5.78 -13.63
N ILE A 253 2.36 5.94 -14.96
CA ILE A 253 3.57 6.10 -15.77
C ILE A 253 4.38 7.31 -15.28
N ALA A 254 3.74 8.47 -15.12
CA ALA A 254 4.42 9.68 -14.65
C ALA A 254 5.09 9.51 -13.28
N LEU A 255 4.46 8.75 -12.37
CA LEU A 255 5.05 8.45 -11.06
C LEU A 255 6.19 7.44 -11.12
N LEU A 256 6.06 6.42 -11.97
CA LEU A 256 6.97 5.28 -12.00
C LEU A 256 8.18 5.49 -12.93
N THR A 257 8.13 6.48 -13.82
CA THR A 257 9.28 6.86 -14.66
C THR A 257 10.12 7.95 -13.98
N ASP A 258 11.38 8.02 -14.34
CA ASP A 258 12.35 9.03 -13.87
C ASP A 258 12.45 9.13 -12.32
N ASP A 259 12.20 8.02 -11.63
CA ASP A 259 12.25 7.90 -10.17
C ASP A 259 11.33 8.86 -9.39
N LEU A 260 10.31 9.47 -10.02
CA LEU A 260 9.48 10.49 -9.37
C LEU A 260 8.83 9.97 -8.08
N ALA A 261 8.24 8.77 -8.10
CA ALA A 261 7.63 8.17 -6.90
C ALA A 261 8.66 7.94 -5.79
N ILE A 262 9.89 7.53 -6.14
CA ILE A 262 10.98 7.32 -5.17
C ILE A 262 11.48 8.66 -4.60
N GLN A 263 11.57 9.70 -5.43
CA GLN A 263 11.93 11.05 -4.98
C GLN A 263 10.89 11.61 -4.01
N ASN A 264 9.60 11.51 -4.34
CA ASN A 264 8.48 11.91 -3.49
C ASN A 264 8.48 11.15 -2.16
N ALA A 265 8.69 9.84 -2.21
CA ALA A 265 8.77 8.97 -1.04
C ALA A 265 9.97 9.30 -0.15
N ARG A 266 11.15 9.53 -0.75
CA ARG A 266 12.36 9.93 -0.02
C ARG A 266 12.16 11.26 0.70
N HIS A 267 11.50 12.20 0.04
CA HIS A 267 11.13 13.48 0.65
C HIS A 267 10.20 13.26 1.85
N ALA A 268 9.09 12.55 1.70
CA ALA A 268 8.13 12.27 2.79
C ALA A 268 8.81 11.56 3.97
N ASN A 269 9.63 10.55 3.71
CA ASN A 269 10.39 9.84 4.73
C ASN A 269 11.38 10.77 5.46
N SER A 270 12.05 11.69 4.74
CA SER A 270 12.98 12.65 5.34
C SER A 270 12.27 13.65 6.24
N MET A 271 11.05 14.08 5.89
CA MET A 271 10.25 14.96 6.74
C MET A 271 9.80 14.23 8.02
N ALA A 272 9.40 12.97 7.91
CA ALA A 272 9.05 12.16 9.07
C ALA A 272 10.26 11.92 10.00
N ALA A 273 11.45 11.68 9.45
CA ALA A 273 12.68 11.53 10.25
C ALA A 273 13.02 12.83 11.00
N LYS A 274 12.87 14.00 10.37
CA LYS A 274 13.06 15.30 11.04
C LYS A 274 12.01 15.53 12.13
N LEU A 275 10.76 15.18 11.86
CA LEU A 275 9.68 15.28 12.84
C LEU A 275 9.96 14.38 14.04
N ASP A 276 10.36 13.12 13.84
CA ASP A 276 10.74 12.18 14.90
C ASP A 276 11.87 12.73 15.76
N ALA A 277 12.94 13.21 15.13
CA ALA A 277 14.07 13.81 15.86
C ALA A 277 13.66 15.01 16.72
N GLY A 278 12.82 15.90 16.17
CA GLY A 278 12.30 17.07 16.90
C GLY A 278 11.38 16.69 18.06
N VAL A 279 10.53 15.70 17.86
CA VAL A 279 9.62 15.15 18.90
C VAL A 279 10.41 14.56 20.07
N ARG A 280 11.43 13.75 19.78
CA ARG A 280 12.33 13.17 20.80
C ARG A 280 13.14 14.25 21.52
N ALA A 281 13.62 15.27 20.81
CA ALA A 281 14.33 16.40 21.40
C ALA A 281 13.46 17.20 22.39
N LYS A 282 12.14 17.20 22.22
CA LYS A 282 11.15 17.78 23.14
C LYS A 282 10.77 16.85 24.31
N GLY A 283 11.39 15.67 24.41
CA GLY A 283 11.19 14.72 25.51
C GLY A 283 9.94 13.84 25.35
N LEU A 284 9.27 13.83 24.19
CA LEU A 284 8.16 12.93 23.93
C LEU A 284 8.66 11.52 23.59
N THR A 285 7.91 10.52 24.03
CA THR A 285 8.21 9.11 23.74
C THR A 285 7.69 8.75 22.35
N VAL A 286 8.57 8.21 21.50
CA VAL A 286 8.21 7.52 20.25
C VAL A 286 8.67 6.08 20.41
N PRO A 287 7.76 5.12 20.69
CA PRO A 287 8.12 3.75 21.08
C PRO A 287 8.91 3.00 20.01
N ASN A 288 8.51 3.16 18.75
CA ASN A 288 9.15 2.49 17.61
C ASN A 288 10.05 3.46 16.83
N ALA A 289 11.06 2.93 16.16
CA ALA A 289 11.84 3.71 15.21
C ALA A 289 10.95 4.13 14.02
N THR A 290 11.08 5.39 13.59
CA THR A 290 10.44 5.87 12.38
C THR A 290 11.20 5.33 11.16
N GLN A 291 10.58 4.42 10.42
CA GLN A 291 11.22 3.72 9.30
C GLN A 291 10.78 4.24 7.93
N ALA A 292 9.66 4.98 7.87
CA ALA A 292 9.13 5.55 6.63
C ALA A 292 8.50 6.93 6.93
N ASN A 293 7.35 7.24 6.32
CA ASN A 293 6.73 8.56 6.38
C ASN A 293 5.77 8.80 7.56
N ALA A 294 5.73 7.92 8.56
CA ALA A 294 4.84 8.04 9.72
C ALA A 294 5.62 8.02 11.04
N VAL A 295 5.22 8.92 11.97
CA VAL A 295 5.76 9.02 13.33
C VAL A 295 4.63 8.72 14.32
N PHE A 296 4.94 7.93 15.37
CA PHE A 296 3.95 7.47 16.35
C PHE A 296 4.33 7.90 17.78
N PRO A 297 4.22 9.19 18.13
CA PRO A 297 4.51 9.65 19.49
C PRO A 297 3.37 9.35 20.45
N ILE A 298 3.70 9.29 21.75
CA ILE A 298 2.73 9.23 22.84
C ILE A 298 2.51 10.65 23.37
N LEU A 299 1.24 11.08 23.41
CA LEU A 299 0.81 12.37 23.92
C LEU A 299 -0.12 12.19 25.11
N THR A 300 -0.14 13.18 26.00
CA THR A 300 -1.21 13.29 27.01
C THR A 300 -2.53 13.70 26.32
N ALA A 301 -3.66 13.45 26.97
CA ALA A 301 -4.97 13.88 26.49
C ALA A 301 -5.04 15.40 26.28
N GLU A 302 -4.38 16.18 27.17
CA GLU A 302 -4.31 17.64 27.08
C GLU A 302 -3.51 18.09 25.84
N GLN A 303 -2.32 17.49 25.61
CA GLN A 303 -1.49 17.75 24.43
C GLN A 303 -2.26 17.42 23.15
N THR A 304 -2.90 16.25 23.11
CA THR A 304 -3.71 15.82 21.98
C THR A 304 -4.83 16.82 21.68
N ALA A 305 -5.62 17.21 22.69
CA ALA A 305 -6.71 18.17 22.53
C ALA A 305 -6.22 19.57 22.12
N LYS A 306 -5.05 20.00 22.60
CA LYS A 306 -4.41 21.28 22.20
C LYS A 306 -4.01 21.23 20.73
N LEU A 307 -3.29 20.18 20.32
CA LEU A 307 -2.75 20.07 18.97
C LEU A 307 -3.84 19.84 17.93
N GLN A 308 -4.90 19.09 18.25
CA GLN A 308 -6.03 18.85 17.34
C GLN A 308 -6.86 20.11 17.03
N LYS A 309 -6.69 21.21 17.77
CA LYS A 309 -7.26 22.52 17.41
C LYS A 309 -6.50 23.19 16.26
N LEU A 310 -5.25 22.81 16.05
CA LEU A 310 -4.34 23.41 15.07
C LEU A 310 -4.09 22.50 13.87
N TYR A 311 -3.99 21.20 14.09
CA TYR A 311 -3.64 20.20 13.08
C TYR A 311 -4.59 19.00 13.15
N ARG A 312 -4.94 18.42 12.00
CA ARG A 312 -5.64 17.13 11.95
C ARG A 312 -4.64 16.00 12.02
N PHE A 313 -4.89 15.04 12.92
CA PHE A 313 -4.20 13.77 13.02
C PHE A 313 -5.06 12.75 13.78
N TYR A 314 -4.73 11.47 13.66
CA TYR A 314 -5.48 10.40 14.31
C TYR A 314 -4.84 10.01 15.64
N VAL A 315 -5.71 9.76 16.65
CA VAL A 315 -5.32 8.98 17.82
C VAL A 315 -5.30 7.53 17.40
N TRP A 316 -4.10 6.95 17.46
CA TRP A 316 -3.87 5.59 16.98
C TRP A 316 -4.20 4.54 18.04
N ASN A 317 -3.87 4.81 19.29
CA ASN A 317 -4.22 3.98 20.43
C ASN A 317 -4.71 4.85 21.59
N GLN A 318 -5.98 4.70 21.94
CA GLN A 318 -6.64 5.49 22.99
C GLN A 318 -6.08 5.19 24.39
N GLU A 319 -5.67 3.94 24.67
CA GLU A 319 -5.22 3.53 25.98
C GLU A 319 -3.82 4.08 26.29
N THR A 320 -2.94 4.11 25.31
CA THR A 320 -1.57 4.59 25.45
C THR A 320 -1.41 6.09 25.17
N GLY A 321 -2.40 6.71 24.53
CA GLY A 321 -2.30 8.08 24.02
C GLY A 321 -1.41 8.20 22.78
N GLN A 322 -1.10 7.08 22.11
CA GLN A 322 -0.30 7.08 20.88
C GLN A 322 -1.10 7.73 19.76
N VAL A 323 -0.48 8.66 19.04
CA VAL A 323 -1.03 9.32 17.86
C VAL A 323 -0.21 8.96 16.64
N ARG A 324 -0.78 9.09 15.44
CA ARG A 324 -0.06 8.94 14.17
C ARG A 324 0.05 10.29 13.48
N TRP A 325 1.27 10.71 13.20
CA TRP A 325 1.59 11.85 12.34
C TRP A 325 2.23 11.35 11.06
N MET A 326 1.63 11.69 9.93
CA MET A 326 2.03 11.22 8.62
C MET A 326 2.49 12.38 7.76
N CYS A 327 3.69 12.26 7.18
CA CYS A 327 4.21 13.20 6.19
C CYS A 327 3.87 12.70 4.79
N SER A 328 3.56 13.63 3.89
CA SER A 328 3.25 13.38 2.48
C SER A 328 4.37 13.89 1.58
N TRP A 329 4.25 13.62 0.29
CA TRP A 329 5.22 14.05 -0.70
C TRP A 329 5.40 15.58 -0.79
N ASP A 330 4.43 16.36 -0.33
CA ASP A 330 4.41 17.82 -0.34
C ASP A 330 4.63 18.47 1.05
N THR A 331 4.82 17.67 2.11
CA THR A 331 5.10 18.19 3.47
C THR A 331 6.40 19.00 3.45
N THR A 332 6.35 20.25 3.95
CA THR A 332 7.52 21.14 3.99
C THR A 332 8.21 21.09 5.35
N ILE A 333 9.43 21.64 5.40
CA ILE A 333 10.15 21.81 6.67
C ILE A 333 9.39 22.77 7.60
N ASP A 334 8.77 23.82 7.05
CA ASP A 334 7.97 24.80 7.83
C ASP A 334 6.75 24.13 8.47
N ASP A 335 6.11 23.15 7.79
CA ASP A 335 5.00 22.37 8.36
C ASP A 335 5.48 21.55 9.58
N VAL A 336 6.64 20.88 9.44
CA VAL A 336 7.26 20.11 10.51
C VAL A 336 7.64 21.00 11.68
N GLU A 337 8.30 22.13 11.45
CA GLU A 337 8.68 23.09 12.48
C GLU A 337 7.43 23.71 13.14
N GLY A 338 6.39 24.01 12.37
CA GLY A 338 5.12 24.51 12.87
C GLY A 338 4.48 23.53 13.86
N LEU A 339 4.40 22.24 13.53
CA LEU A 339 3.90 21.23 14.43
C LEU A 339 4.80 21.09 15.68
N LEU A 340 6.11 21.06 15.50
CA LEU A 340 7.05 20.99 16.61
C LEU A 340 6.92 22.18 17.55
N ASN A 341 6.75 23.40 17.04
CA ASN A 341 6.58 24.61 17.85
C ASN A 341 5.24 24.64 18.61
N ALA A 342 4.23 23.90 18.15
CA ALA A 342 2.92 23.82 18.81
C ALA A 342 2.90 22.82 20.00
N ILE A 343 3.83 21.85 20.04
CA ILE A 343 4.04 20.93 21.16
C ILE A 343 4.63 21.71 22.37
#